data_0cd416538f099ffa6f5681a6536e9980
#
_entry.id   0cd416538f099ffa6f5681a6536e9980
#
_cell.length_a   1.000
_cell.length_b   1.000
_cell.length_c   1.000
_cell.angle_alpha   90.00
_cell.angle_beta   90.00
_cell.angle_gamma   90.00
#
_symmetry.space_group_name_H-M   'P 1'
#
loop_
_entity.id
_entity.type
_entity.pdbx_description
1 polymer ?
#
loop_
_entity_poly.entity_id
_entity_poly.type
_entity_poly.pdbx_seq_one_letter_code
_entity_poly.pdbx_strand_id
1 'polypeptide(L)'
;MDNKSILCSPNNEYEEQRLKRQEVRACMGGKMDVLKIVTCLPSPQYQIYNLSGLTGYALQQAQACNHVNTQRAEAYWARGRFFNATARTFESFGGMVWSNEPEVNLDPSIDYLIDNADGSGVGLREVAQEITDNLICYGRYGVLVDMPSNESGLTREQMLQPDNAPRMIQYTADQIVYYRLDGNKLAEVRLLEVVSVQKNQFDWENKTQVRRLVMLDGVYVNQLYDDKDQLISEVTPIANGSALDYIPFQFFGADANTAHYGKVPLY
;
A
#
# COMPACT_ATOMS: atom_id res chain seq x y z
N MET A 1 -6.16 9.69 24.16
CA MET A 1 -5.95 8.24 23.88
C MET A 1 -6.64 7.99 22.56
N ASP A 2 -5.85 7.94 21.49
CA ASP A 2 -6.40 7.67 20.17
C ASP A 2 -6.92 6.24 20.16
N ASN A 3 -8.24 6.09 20.03
CA ASN A 3 -8.91 4.81 19.84
C ASN A 3 -8.48 4.29 18.45
N LYS A 4 -7.28 3.70 18.36
CA LYS A 4 -6.88 3.00 17.15
C LYS A 4 -7.81 1.80 16.99
N SER A 5 -8.49 1.72 15.86
CA SER A 5 -9.29 0.57 15.44
C SER A 5 -8.48 -0.73 15.66
N ILE A 6 -9.09 -1.70 16.30
CA ILE A 6 -8.44 -3.02 16.55
C ILE A 6 -8.17 -3.73 15.22
N LEU A 7 -9.05 -3.52 14.24
CA LEU A 7 -8.91 -4.09 12.91
C LEU A 7 -7.75 -3.48 12.10
N CYS A 8 -7.35 -2.24 12.42
CA CYS A 8 -6.17 -1.59 11.85
C CYS A 8 -4.87 -1.95 12.56
N SER A 9 -4.87 -2.89 13.52
CA SER A 9 -3.64 -3.31 14.21
C SER A 9 -2.80 -4.18 13.28
N PRO A 10 -1.60 -3.72 12.88
CA PRO A 10 -0.74 -4.45 11.95
C PRO A 10 0.01 -5.60 12.62
N ASN A 11 0.54 -6.51 11.80
CA ASN A 11 1.54 -7.48 12.24
C ASN A 11 2.85 -6.76 12.61
N ASN A 12 3.64 -7.34 13.54
CA ASN A 12 4.95 -6.79 13.91
C ASN A 12 5.88 -6.64 12.70
N GLU A 13 5.90 -7.63 11.82
CA GLU A 13 6.67 -7.60 10.57
C GLU A 13 6.27 -6.44 9.65
N TYR A 14 5.00 -6.06 9.64
CA TYR A 14 4.52 -4.92 8.87
C TYR A 14 5.20 -3.61 9.31
N GLU A 15 5.26 -3.35 10.62
CA GLU A 15 5.84 -2.12 11.15
C GLU A 15 7.34 -2.02 10.88
N GLU A 16 8.09 -3.12 11.01
CA GLU A 16 9.51 -3.17 10.67
C GLU A 16 9.76 -2.83 9.19
N GLN A 17 8.96 -3.40 8.29
CA GLN A 17 9.10 -3.16 6.87
C GLN A 17 8.55 -1.78 6.43
N ARG A 18 7.57 -1.25 7.16
CA ARG A 18 6.96 0.06 6.88
C ARG A 18 8.00 1.18 6.91
N LEU A 19 8.89 1.17 7.89
CA LEU A 19 9.97 2.17 7.98
C LEU A 19 10.90 2.10 6.76
N LYS A 20 11.32 0.91 6.36
CA LYS A 20 12.17 0.72 5.17
C LYS A 20 11.48 1.21 3.90
N ARG A 21 10.21 0.85 3.71
CA ARG A 21 9.42 1.33 2.57
C ARG A 21 9.25 2.85 2.56
N GLN A 22 9.13 3.46 3.74
CA GLN A 22 9.06 4.92 3.90
C GLN A 22 10.34 5.61 3.42
N GLU A 23 11.51 5.07 3.77
CA GLU A 23 12.80 5.58 3.33
C GLU A 23 12.98 5.43 1.82
N VAL A 24 12.64 4.27 1.25
CA VAL A 24 12.67 4.06 -0.20
C VAL A 24 11.76 5.06 -0.91
N ARG A 25 10.52 5.23 -0.43
CA ARG A 25 9.55 6.19 -0.99
C ARG A 25 10.09 7.62 -0.96
N ALA A 26 10.71 8.02 0.13
CA ALA A 26 11.34 9.35 0.23
C ALA A 26 12.47 9.51 -0.78
N CYS A 27 13.33 8.51 -0.92
CA CYS A 27 14.40 8.52 -1.92
C CYS A 27 13.83 8.63 -3.34
N MET A 28 12.78 7.87 -3.65
CA MET A 28 12.08 7.95 -4.94
C MET A 28 11.51 9.34 -5.22
N GLY A 29 10.89 9.96 -4.21
CA GLY A 29 10.32 11.31 -4.29
C GLY A 29 11.36 12.43 -4.37
N GLY A 30 12.62 12.13 -4.05
CA GLY A 30 13.74 13.04 -4.19
C GLY A 30 14.04 13.89 -2.95
N LYS A 31 14.86 14.93 -3.15
CA LYS A 31 15.45 15.74 -2.08
C LYS A 31 14.45 16.21 -1.02
N MET A 32 13.30 16.74 -1.45
CA MET A 32 12.33 17.34 -0.51
C MET A 32 11.65 16.29 0.37
N ASP A 33 11.44 15.09 -0.14
CA ASP A 33 10.82 14.00 0.63
C ASP A 33 11.84 13.34 1.56
N VAL A 34 13.08 13.20 1.14
CA VAL A 34 14.18 12.78 2.02
C VAL A 34 14.34 13.72 3.21
N LEU A 35 14.28 15.04 2.99
CA LEU A 35 14.39 16.02 4.06
C LEU A 35 13.24 15.99 5.07
N LYS A 36 12.08 15.42 4.73
CA LYS A 36 10.96 15.22 5.67
C LYS A 36 11.19 14.07 6.64
N ILE A 37 11.90 13.04 6.20
CA ILE A 37 12.10 11.80 6.97
C ILE A 37 13.42 11.83 7.71
N VAL A 38 14.48 12.21 7.02
CA VAL A 38 15.79 12.32 7.63
C VAL A 38 15.87 13.71 8.26
N THR A 39 15.82 13.78 9.58
CA THR A 39 16.41 14.88 10.31
C THR A 39 17.89 14.86 9.94
N CYS A 40 18.21 15.50 8.80
CA CYS A 40 19.56 15.56 8.27
C CYS A 40 20.51 15.80 9.41
N LEU A 41 21.48 14.92 9.55
CA LEU A 41 22.55 14.99 10.52
C LEU A 41 22.98 16.46 10.62
N PRO A 42 22.59 17.18 11.68
CA PRO A 42 23.16 18.49 11.88
C PRO A 42 24.64 18.22 11.99
N SER A 43 25.44 18.85 11.12
CA SER A 43 26.87 18.93 11.41
C SER A 43 27.00 19.31 12.89
N PRO A 44 27.95 18.77 13.65
CA PRO A 44 28.18 19.15 15.04
C PRO A 44 28.24 20.65 15.26
N GLN A 45 28.57 21.42 14.20
CA GLN A 45 28.58 22.87 14.15
C GLN A 45 27.20 23.55 14.17
N TYR A 46 26.11 22.76 13.94
CA TYR A 46 24.75 23.28 13.86
C TYR A 46 23.85 22.70 14.97
N GLN A 47 24.43 22.37 16.12
CA GLN A 47 23.65 21.88 17.26
C GLN A 47 22.62 22.93 17.69
N ILE A 48 21.40 22.45 17.88
CA ILE A 48 20.33 23.24 18.47
C ILE A 48 20.30 22.95 19.97
N TYR A 49 20.42 23.99 20.77
CA TYR A 49 20.39 23.90 22.22
C TYR A 49 18.95 23.69 22.71
N ASN A 50 18.78 22.76 23.65
CA ASN A 50 17.51 22.62 24.36
C ASN A 50 17.30 23.83 25.26
N LEU A 51 16.18 24.54 25.09
CA LEU A 51 15.84 25.74 25.84
C LEU A 51 15.15 25.44 27.17
N SER A 52 14.79 24.17 27.44
CA SER A 52 14.11 23.78 28.66
C SER A 52 14.98 24.01 29.90
N GLY A 53 14.45 24.74 30.87
CA GLY A 53 15.15 25.04 32.10
C GLY A 53 16.14 26.22 32.03
N LEU A 54 16.34 26.85 30.87
CA LEU A 54 17.18 28.05 30.72
C LEU A 54 16.36 29.32 31.02
N THR A 55 17.00 30.27 31.72
CA THR A 55 16.40 31.58 32.04
C THR A 55 17.40 32.72 31.84
N GLY A 56 16.89 33.93 31.72
CA GLY A 56 17.71 35.15 31.67
C GLY A 56 18.71 35.16 30.50
N TYR A 57 19.95 35.57 30.79
CA TYR A 57 20.99 35.70 29.77
C TYR A 57 21.35 34.38 29.06
N ALA A 58 21.33 33.27 29.78
CA ALA A 58 21.58 31.94 29.20
C ALA A 58 20.52 31.54 28.15
N LEU A 59 19.26 31.85 28.41
CA LEU A 59 18.16 31.63 27.46
C LEU A 59 18.34 32.49 26.21
N GLN A 60 18.66 33.77 26.37
CA GLN A 60 18.89 34.69 25.24
C GLN A 60 20.07 34.25 24.37
N GLN A 61 21.18 33.84 24.97
CA GLN A 61 22.32 33.31 24.22
C GLN A 61 21.97 32.01 23.46
N ALA A 62 21.29 31.06 24.11
CA ALA A 62 20.89 29.82 23.48
C ALA A 62 19.93 30.08 22.31
N GLN A 63 18.97 30.99 22.45
CA GLN A 63 18.06 31.41 21.39
C GLN A 63 18.81 32.03 20.21
N ALA A 64 19.76 32.92 20.45
CA ALA A 64 20.57 33.56 19.40
C ALA A 64 21.42 32.51 18.65
N CYS A 65 22.06 31.60 19.38
CA CYS A 65 22.80 30.47 18.78
C CYS A 65 21.91 29.56 17.95
N ASN A 66 20.74 29.22 18.46
CA ASN A 66 19.77 28.39 17.74
C ASN A 66 19.31 29.05 16.45
N HIS A 67 19.02 30.36 16.48
CA HIS A 67 18.65 31.13 15.29
C HIS A 67 19.73 31.06 14.20
N VAL A 68 20.98 31.36 14.56
CA VAL A 68 22.12 31.33 13.61
C VAL A 68 22.36 29.91 13.11
N ASN A 69 22.26 28.90 13.98
CA ASN A 69 22.47 27.50 13.60
C ASN A 69 21.35 27.00 12.68
N THR A 70 20.11 27.38 12.92
CA THR A 70 18.99 27.09 12.03
C THR A 70 19.21 27.68 10.63
N GLN A 71 19.55 28.95 10.54
CA GLN A 71 19.86 29.62 9.25
C GLN A 71 21.01 28.93 8.51
N ARG A 72 22.05 28.48 9.22
CA ARG A 72 23.19 27.77 8.62
C ARG A 72 22.76 26.37 8.12
N ALA A 73 21.94 25.66 8.89
CA ALA A 73 21.40 24.40 8.49
C ALA A 73 20.49 24.50 7.24
N GLU A 74 19.62 25.50 7.23
CA GLU A 74 18.76 25.77 6.06
C GLU A 74 19.60 26.13 4.82
N ALA A 75 20.62 26.97 4.96
CA ALA A 75 21.52 27.29 3.87
C ALA A 75 22.35 26.10 3.38
N TYR A 76 22.74 25.18 4.26
CA TYR A 76 23.39 23.92 3.92
C TYR A 76 22.44 23.01 3.13
N TRP A 77 21.23 22.81 3.61
CA TRP A 77 20.21 21.99 2.93
C TRP A 77 19.81 22.59 1.59
N ALA A 78 19.66 23.90 1.49
CA ALA A 78 19.35 24.57 0.24
C ALA A 78 20.41 24.32 -0.83
N ARG A 79 21.70 24.34 -0.45
CA ARG A 79 22.84 24.11 -1.36
C ARG A 79 23.14 22.64 -1.62
N GLY A 80 22.72 21.74 -0.71
CA GLY A 80 22.94 20.31 -0.86
C GLY A 80 22.30 19.78 -2.14
N ARG A 81 23.01 18.94 -2.89
CA ARG A 81 22.47 18.22 -4.04
C ARG A 81 22.18 16.78 -3.64
N PHE A 82 20.99 16.33 -3.95
CA PHE A 82 20.59 14.93 -3.77
C PHE A 82 20.78 14.18 -5.09
N PHE A 83 21.62 13.16 -5.09
CA PHE A 83 21.76 12.26 -6.20
C PHE A 83 20.79 11.09 -6.02
N ASN A 84 19.70 11.08 -6.78
CA ASN A 84 18.66 10.06 -6.67
C ASN A 84 19.09 8.77 -7.38
N ALA A 85 20.00 8.01 -6.75
CA ALA A 85 20.44 6.72 -7.26
C ALA A 85 19.29 5.71 -7.22
N THR A 86 18.45 5.75 -6.17
CA THR A 86 17.31 4.84 -5.99
C THR A 86 16.33 4.91 -7.16
N ALA A 87 15.89 6.11 -7.55
CA ALA A 87 14.97 6.26 -8.67
C ALA A 87 15.61 5.81 -10.00
N ARG A 88 16.90 6.13 -10.22
CA ARG A 88 17.59 5.67 -11.43
C ARG A 88 17.74 4.15 -11.48
N THR A 89 18.00 3.53 -10.35
CA THR A 89 18.09 2.05 -10.27
C THR A 89 16.73 1.43 -10.56
N PHE A 90 15.66 1.97 -9.98
CA PHE A 90 14.28 1.55 -10.25
C PHE A 90 13.94 1.66 -11.74
N GLU A 91 14.15 2.82 -12.36
CA GLU A 91 13.89 3.05 -13.79
C GLU A 91 14.67 2.08 -14.68
N SER A 92 15.93 1.80 -14.30
CA SER A 92 16.77 0.86 -15.05
C SER A 92 16.25 -0.58 -14.96
N PHE A 93 15.88 -1.05 -13.78
CA PHE A 93 15.30 -2.38 -13.61
C PHE A 93 13.95 -2.53 -14.27
N GLY A 94 13.05 -1.54 -14.10
CA GLY A 94 11.77 -1.50 -14.79
C GLY A 94 11.92 -1.58 -16.30
N GLY A 95 12.83 -0.77 -16.86
CA GLY A 95 13.14 -0.79 -18.29
C GLY A 95 13.72 -2.13 -18.78
N MET A 96 14.51 -2.83 -17.97
CA MET A 96 15.02 -4.16 -18.31
C MET A 96 13.91 -5.21 -18.33
N VAL A 97 13.03 -5.23 -17.30
CA VAL A 97 11.94 -6.20 -17.23
C VAL A 97 10.96 -6.02 -18.40
N TRP A 98 10.61 -4.78 -18.72
CA TRP A 98 9.62 -4.45 -19.74
C TRP A 98 10.24 -4.11 -21.11
N SER A 99 11.49 -4.52 -21.34
CA SER A 99 12.16 -4.30 -22.63
C SER A 99 11.53 -5.06 -23.79
N ASN A 100 10.89 -6.17 -23.50
CA ASN A 100 10.11 -6.95 -24.45
C ASN A 100 8.64 -7.00 -23.99
N GLU A 101 7.73 -6.96 -24.97
CA GLU A 101 6.31 -7.18 -24.70
C GLU A 101 6.09 -8.61 -24.19
N PRO A 102 5.37 -8.80 -23.07
CA PRO A 102 5.01 -10.13 -22.62
C PRO A 102 4.00 -10.78 -23.55
N GLU A 103 4.18 -12.03 -23.85
CA GLU A 103 3.20 -12.82 -24.58
C GLU A 103 2.15 -13.34 -23.59
N VAL A 104 0.89 -12.99 -23.80
CA VAL A 104 -0.23 -13.37 -22.94
C VAL A 104 -1.18 -14.28 -23.72
N ASN A 105 -1.39 -15.48 -23.20
CA ASN A 105 -2.33 -16.43 -23.77
C ASN A 105 -3.33 -16.86 -22.69
N LEU A 106 -4.57 -16.40 -22.80
CA LEU A 106 -5.64 -16.66 -21.84
C LEU A 106 -6.69 -17.60 -22.43
N ASP A 107 -7.46 -18.25 -21.56
CA ASP A 107 -8.66 -18.93 -21.96
C ASP A 107 -9.70 -17.89 -22.43
N PRO A 108 -10.47 -18.17 -23.51
CA PRO A 108 -11.48 -17.24 -24.02
C PRO A 108 -12.53 -16.79 -23.01
N SER A 109 -12.70 -17.52 -21.90
CA SER A 109 -13.64 -17.14 -20.85
C SER A 109 -13.15 -15.97 -19.97
N ILE A 110 -11.85 -15.69 -19.98
CA ILE A 110 -11.21 -14.62 -19.19
C ILE A 110 -10.41 -13.63 -20.07
N ASP A 111 -10.61 -13.67 -21.38
CA ASP A 111 -9.93 -12.81 -22.34
C ASP A 111 -10.19 -11.32 -22.09
N TYR A 112 -11.34 -10.99 -21.52
CA TYR A 112 -11.68 -9.61 -21.12
C TYR A 112 -10.68 -8.96 -20.16
N LEU A 113 -9.92 -9.77 -19.40
CA LEU A 113 -8.88 -9.26 -18.50
C LEU A 113 -7.74 -8.56 -19.24
N ILE A 114 -7.52 -8.88 -20.52
CA ILE A 114 -6.49 -8.22 -21.32
C ILE A 114 -6.71 -6.71 -21.36
N ASP A 115 -7.99 -6.30 -21.58
CA ASP A 115 -8.37 -4.91 -21.74
C ASP A 115 -8.91 -4.28 -20.46
N ASN A 116 -9.45 -5.08 -19.53
CA ASN A 116 -10.10 -4.59 -18.33
C ASN A 116 -9.99 -5.60 -17.17
N ALA A 117 -8.84 -5.62 -16.51
CA ALA A 117 -8.58 -6.54 -15.41
C ALA A 117 -9.14 -6.06 -14.06
N ASP A 118 -9.23 -4.75 -13.84
CA ASP A 118 -9.64 -4.14 -12.57
C ASP A 118 -11.12 -3.69 -12.54
N GLY A 119 -11.79 -3.77 -13.68
CA GLY A 119 -13.18 -3.28 -13.86
C GLY A 119 -13.27 -1.77 -14.14
N SER A 120 -12.17 -1.03 -14.18
CA SER A 120 -12.12 0.40 -14.49
C SER A 120 -11.48 0.73 -15.85
N GLY A 121 -11.07 -0.30 -16.60
CA GLY A 121 -10.44 -0.18 -17.90
C GLY A 121 -8.92 -0.33 -17.87
N VAL A 122 -8.33 -0.74 -16.74
CA VAL A 122 -6.92 -1.07 -16.64
C VAL A 122 -6.71 -2.51 -17.08
N GLY A 123 -5.90 -2.72 -18.11
CA GLY A 123 -5.63 -4.05 -18.68
C GLY A 123 -4.65 -4.89 -17.84
N LEU A 124 -4.60 -6.16 -18.14
CA LEU A 124 -3.74 -7.11 -17.43
C LEU A 124 -2.24 -6.73 -17.50
N ARG A 125 -1.82 -6.12 -18.61
CA ARG A 125 -0.43 -5.65 -18.79
C ARG A 125 -0.08 -4.54 -17.78
N GLU A 126 -0.95 -3.57 -17.63
CA GLU A 126 -0.77 -2.46 -16.70
C GLU A 126 -0.78 -2.97 -15.25
N VAL A 127 -1.67 -3.91 -14.93
CA VAL A 127 -1.69 -4.59 -13.61
C VAL A 127 -0.36 -5.30 -13.35
N ALA A 128 0.15 -6.06 -14.32
CA ALA A 128 1.44 -6.75 -14.18
C ALA A 128 2.62 -5.78 -14.03
N GLN A 129 2.56 -4.64 -14.73
CA GLN A 129 3.57 -3.58 -14.60
C GLN A 129 3.54 -2.96 -13.19
N GLU A 130 2.35 -2.64 -12.68
CA GLU A 130 2.21 -2.08 -11.33
C GLU A 130 2.68 -3.06 -10.24
N ILE A 131 2.39 -4.36 -10.39
CA ILE A 131 2.91 -5.41 -9.50
C ILE A 131 4.44 -5.38 -9.54
N THR A 132 5.06 -5.40 -10.74
CA THR A 132 6.51 -5.41 -10.91
C THR A 132 7.16 -4.19 -10.28
N ASP A 133 6.63 -3.01 -10.51
CA ASP A 133 7.14 -1.74 -9.99
C ASP A 133 7.11 -1.72 -8.45
N ASN A 134 6.01 -2.20 -7.86
CA ASN A 134 5.90 -2.31 -6.41
C ASN A 134 6.81 -3.39 -5.82
N LEU A 135 7.04 -4.50 -6.53
CA LEU A 135 7.99 -5.52 -6.10
C LEU A 135 9.43 -5.01 -6.11
N ILE A 136 9.84 -4.28 -7.15
CA ILE A 136 11.17 -3.67 -7.23
C ILE A 136 11.36 -2.65 -6.09
N CYS A 137 10.37 -1.79 -5.85
CA CYS A 137 10.47 -0.72 -4.84
C CYS A 137 10.32 -1.25 -3.42
N TYR A 138 9.27 -2.03 -3.16
CA TYR A 138 8.78 -2.30 -1.81
C TYR A 138 8.79 -3.78 -1.44
N GLY A 139 9.08 -4.66 -2.39
CA GLY A 139 9.21 -6.09 -2.18
C GLY A 139 7.91 -6.83 -1.90
N ARG A 140 6.74 -6.16 -1.95
CA ARG A 140 5.45 -6.77 -1.63
C ARG A 140 4.31 -6.09 -2.36
N TYR A 141 3.37 -6.91 -2.83
CA TYR A 141 2.11 -6.49 -3.43
C TYR A 141 1.03 -7.54 -3.18
N GLY A 142 -0.23 -7.21 -3.36
CA GLY A 142 -1.33 -8.15 -3.23
C GLY A 142 -2.42 -7.90 -4.27
N VAL A 143 -3.06 -8.97 -4.70
CA VAL A 143 -4.20 -8.91 -5.61
C VAL A 143 -5.33 -9.75 -5.02
N LEU A 144 -6.50 -9.14 -4.89
CA LEU A 144 -7.75 -9.80 -4.56
C LEU A 144 -8.53 -10.03 -5.85
N VAL A 145 -8.94 -11.26 -6.10
CA VAL A 145 -9.96 -11.53 -7.12
C VAL A 145 -11.32 -11.31 -6.48
N ASP A 146 -11.90 -10.14 -6.77
CA ASP A 146 -13.21 -9.76 -6.26
C ASP A 146 -14.30 -10.31 -7.18
N MET A 147 -15.21 -11.02 -6.58
CA MET A 147 -16.42 -11.54 -7.25
C MET A 147 -17.54 -10.56 -6.93
N PRO A 148 -18.11 -9.85 -7.90
CA PRO A 148 -19.29 -9.04 -7.65
C PRO A 148 -20.41 -9.93 -7.08
N SER A 149 -21.22 -9.36 -6.20
CA SER A 149 -22.38 -10.05 -5.62
C SER A 149 -23.39 -10.33 -6.74
N ASN A 150 -23.29 -11.51 -7.36
CA ASN A 150 -24.19 -11.89 -8.42
C ASN A 150 -25.55 -12.26 -7.83
N GLU A 151 -26.58 -11.55 -8.24
CA GLU A 151 -27.93 -12.06 -8.14
C GLU A 151 -28.01 -13.40 -8.87
N SER A 152 -28.59 -14.39 -8.21
CA SER A 152 -28.78 -15.73 -8.78
C SER A 152 -29.59 -15.62 -10.08
N GLY A 153 -29.00 -16.01 -11.21
CA GLY A 153 -29.70 -16.11 -12.48
C GLY A 153 -29.12 -15.31 -13.65
N LEU A 154 -27.93 -14.75 -13.52
CA LEU A 154 -27.25 -14.06 -14.62
C LEU A 154 -26.87 -15.04 -15.73
N THR A 155 -27.12 -14.66 -16.99
CA THR A 155 -26.62 -15.40 -18.15
C THR A 155 -25.10 -15.21 -18.28
N ARG A 156 -24.43 -16.10 -19.02
CA ARG A 156 -22.99 -16.02 -19.28
C ARG A 156 -22.58 -14.66 -19.89
N GLU A 157 -23.41 -14.11 -20.77
CA GLU A 157 -23.16 -12.79 -21.37
C GLU A 157 -23.29 -11.65 -20.34
N GLN A 158 -24.23 -11.77 -19.41
CA GLN A 158 -24.39 -10.80 -18.33
C GLN A 158 -23.25 -10.88 -17.30
N MET A 159 -22.69 -12.09 -17.08
CA MET A 159 -21.52 -12.28 -16.20
C MET A 159 -20.23 -11.64 -16.76
N LEU A 160 -20.14 -11.47 -18.08
CA LEU A 160 -18.97 -10.87 -18.73
C LEU A 160 -19.08 -9.33 -18.85
N GLN A 161 -20.21 -8.75 -18.42
CA GLN A 161 -20.32 -7.28 -18.35
C GLN A 161 -19.40 -6.73 -17.26
N PRO A 162 -18.81 -5.54 -17.44
CA PRO A 162 -17.83 -4.96 -16.50
C PRO A 162 -18.30 -4.93 -15.04
N ASP A 163 -19.60 -4.74 -14.81
CA ASP A 163 -20.18 -4.67 -13.47
C ASP A 163 -20.35 -6.03 -12.80
N ASN A 164 -20.32 -7.14 -13.56
CA ASN A 164 -20.61 -8.49 -13.10
C ASN A 164 -19.43 -9.45 -13.25
N ALA A 165 -18.41 -9.07 -14.00
CA ALA A 165 -17.22 -9.89 -14.20
C ALA A 165 -16.32 -9.90 -12.96
N PRO A 166 -15.67 -11.02 -12.65
CA PRO A 166 -14.60 -11.05 -11.66
C PRO A 166 -13.49 -10.05 -12.03
N ARG A 167 -13.00 -9.31 -11.06
CA ARG A 167 -11.99 -8.27 -11.25
C ARG A 167 -10.84 -8.40 -10.27
N MET A 168 -9.69 -7.85 -10.64
CA MET A 168 -8.48 -7.82 -9.84
C MET A 168 -8.40 -6.51 -9.06
N ILE A 169 -8.60 -6.56 -7.75
CA ILE A 169 -8.36 -5.39 -6.89
C ILE A 169 -6.94 -5.46 -6.36
N GLN A 170 -6.20 -4.39 -6.57
CA GLN A 170 -4.79 -4.28 -6.29
C GLN A 170 -4.55 -3.63 -4.93
N TYR A 171 -3.57 -4.16 -4.17
CA TYR A 171 -3.20 -3.65 -2.84
C TYR A 171 -1.69 -3.52 -2.72
N THR A 172 -1.25 -2.31 -2.40
CA THR A 172 0.16 -2.03 -2.09
C THR A 172 0.58 -2.63 -0.76
N ALA A 173 1.89 -2.73 -0.53
CA ALA A 173 2.45 -3.25 0.72
C ALA A 173 1.94 -2.52 1.97
N ASP A 174 1.62 -1.22 1.88
CA ASP A 174 1.13 -0.42 3.00
C ASP A 174 -0.36 -0.62 3.29
N GLN A 175 -1.10 -1.11 2.31
CA GLN A 175 -2.51 -1.44 2.45
C GLN A 175 -2.74 -2.83 3.05
N ILE A 176 -1.76 -3.73 2.95
CA ILE A 176 -1.85 -5.09 3.51
C ILE A 176 -1.35 -5.07 4.95
N VAL A 177 -2.21 -4.71 5.90
CA VAL A 177 -1.81 -4.44 7.29
C VAL A 177 -1.71 -5.69 8.16
N TYR A 178 -2.46 -6.74 7.85
CA TYR A 178 -2.50 -7.96 8.64
C TYR A 178 -2.75 -9.19 7.78
N TYR A 179 -2.16 -10.30 8.16
CA TYR A 179 -2.51 -11.62 7.65
C TYR A 179 -2.37 -12.68 8.74
N ARG A 180 -3.10 -13.77 8.60
CA ARG A 180 -3.01 -14.96 9.46
C ARG A 180 -3.12 -16.21 8.60
N LEU A 181 -2.24 -17.15 8.90
CA LEU A 181 -2.25 -18.49 8.30
C LEU A 181 -2.81 -19.50 9.31
N ASP A 182 -3.51 -20.49 8.82
CA ASP A 182 -3.83 -21.71 9.53
C ASP A 182 -3.14 -22.88 8.81
N GLY A 183 -2.06 -23.36 9.40
CA GLY A 183 -1.09 -24.20 8.70
C GLY A 183 -0.51 -23.48 7.48
N ASN A 184 -0.74 -24.03 6.29
CA ASN A 184 -0.29 -23.45 5.03
C ASN A 184 -1.39 -22.68 4.26
N LYS A 185 -2.59 -22.59 4.84
CA LYS A 185 -3.72 -21.90 4.20
C LYS A 185 -3.91 -20.50 4.78
N LEU A 186 -4.28 -19.58 3.92
CA LEU A 186 -4.63 -18.23 4.32
C LEU A 186 -5.97 -18.25 5.07
N ALA A 187 -5.96 -17.82 6.33
CA ALA A 187 -7.13 -17.82 7.19
C ALA A 187 -7.73 -16.41 7.38
N GLU A 188 -6.91 -15.36 7.29
CA GLU A 188 -7.40 -13.99 7.40
C GLU A 188 -6.41 -13.03 6.73
N VAL A 189 -6.96 -11.99 6.05
CA VAL A 189 -6.20 -10.83 5.56
C VAL A 189 -7.00 -9.58 5.92
N ARG A 190 -6.31 -8.51 6.34
CA ARG A 190 -6.91 -7.19 6.54
C ARG A 190 -6.24 -6.18 5.64
N LEU A 191 -7.07 -5.48 4.88
CA LEU A 191 -6.69 -4.55 3.84
C LEU A 191 -7.22 -3.17 4.20
N LEU A 192 -6.33 -2.18 4.19
CA LEU A 192 -6.68 -0.79 4.45
C LEU A 192 -7.07 -0.12 3.14
N GLU A 193 -8.27 0.43 3.08
CA GLU A 193 -8.78 1.13 1.92
C GLU A 193 -9.12 2.58 2.28
N VAL A 194 -8.91 3.48 1.33
CA VAL A 194 -9.34 4.87 1.45
C VAL A 194 -10.35 5.13 0.35
N VAL A 195 -11.57 5.45 0.75
CA VAL A 195 -12.67 5.75 -0.17
C VAL A 195 -13.04 7.21 -0.08
N SER A 196 -13.28 7.84 -1.22
CA SER A 196 -13.79 9.20 -1.28
C SER A 196 -15.30 9.16 -1.23
N VAL A 197 -15.88 9.74 -0.18
CA VAL A 197 -17.33 9.84 0.03
C VAL A 197 -17.76 11.27 -0.19
N GLN A 198 -18.79 11.47 -0.96
CA GLN A 198 -19.36 12.80 -1.19
C GLN A 198 -20.04 13.29 0.09
N LYS A 199 -19.55 14.40 0.63
CA LYS A 199 -20.11 15.02 1.84
C LYS A 199 -21.25 15.97 1.52
N ASN A 200 -21.09 16.71 0.41
CA ASN A 200 -22.10 17.56 -0.16
C ASN A 200 -21.86 17.71 -1.67
N GLN A 201 -22.63 18.52 -2.38
CA GLN A 201 -22.58 18.64 -3.84
C GLN A 201 -21.17 18.98 -4.41
N PHE A 202 -20.30 19.61 -3.63
CA PHE A 202 -18.98 20.07 -4.07
C PHE A 202 -17.81 19.53 -3.23
N ASP A 203 -18.06 18.94 -2.03
CA ASP A 203 -17.03 18.49 -1.12
C ASP A 203 -16.98 16.97 -1.04
N TRP A 204 -15.76 16.45 -1.11
CA TRP A 204 -15.45 15.03 -0.92
C TRP A 204 -14.61 14.85 0.33
N GLU A 205 -14.89 13.82 1.08
CA GLU A 205 -14.15 13.44 2.27
C GLU A 205 -13.56 12.04 2.08
N ASN A 206 -12.27 11.91 2.36
CA ASN A 206 -11.63 10.60 2.34
C ASN A 206 -11.89 9.88 3.67
N LYS A 207 -12.52 8.73 3.59
CA LYS A 207 -12.76 7.85 4.75
C LYS A 207 -11.90 6.60 4.63
N THR A 208 -11.34 6.20 5.75
CA THR A 208 -10.61 4.96 5.86
C THR A 208 -11.58 3.84 6.22
N GLN A 209 -11.47 2.72 5.52
CA GLN A 209 -12.19 1.50 5.82
C GLN A 209 -11.25 0.31 5.83
N VAL A 210 -11.64 -0.76 6.50
CA VAL A 210 -10.90 -2.02 6.56
C VAL A 210 -11.71 -3.11 5.90
N ARG A 211 -11.15 -3.68 4.85
CA ARG A 211 -11.68 -4.92 4.26
C ARG A 211 -11.03 -6.10 4.95
N ARG A 212 -11.84 -6.92 5.59
CA ARG A 212 -11.43 -8.15 6.24
C ARG A 212 -11.86 -9.35 5.42
N LEU A 213 -10.89 -10.06 4.90
CA LEU A 213 -11.09 -11.33 4.20
C LEU A 213 -10.84 -12.43 5.22
N VAL A 214 -11.82 -13.26 5.52
CA VAL A 214 -11.69 -14.26 6.59
C VAL A 214 -12.36 -15.58 6.24
N MET A 215 -11.77 -16.68 6.71
CA MET A 215 -12.40 -17.99 6.70
C MET A 215 -13.20 -18.19 7.99
N LEU A 216 -14.52 -18.35 7.86
CA LEU A 216 -15.44 -18.66 8.95
C LEU A 216 -16.09 -20.02 8.67
N ASP A 217 -15.91 -20.96 9.57
CA ASP A 217 -16.46 -22.34 9.45
C ASP A 217 -16.17 -23.01 8.09
N GLY A 218 -14.97 -22.75 7.54
CA GLY A 218 -14.54 -23.31 6.26
C GLY A 218 -15.06 -22.56 5.02
N VAL A 219 -15.73 -21.43 5.20
CA VAL A 219 -16.28 -20.59 4.12
C VAL A 219 -15.60 -19.25 4.10
N TYR A 220 -15.29 -18.74 2.92
CA TYR A 220 -14.75 -17.40 2.73
C TYR A 220 -15.83 -16.34 2.89
N VAL A 221 -15.55 -15.36 3.73
CA VAL A 221 -16.42 -14.19 3.97
C VAL A 221 -15.61 -12.91 3.77
N ASN A 222 -16.16 -11.97 3.01
CA ASN A 222 -15.62 -10.63 2.78
C ASN A 222 -16.43 -9.63 3.63
N GLN A 223 -15.79 -9.03 4.62
CA GLN A 223 -16.36 -8.08 5.55
C GLN A 223 -15.74 -6.71 5.35
N LEU A 224 -16.55 -5.66 5.38
CA LEU A 224 -16.12 -4.28 5.29
C LEU A 224 -16.47 -3.54 6.57
N TYR A 225 -15.49 -2.89 7.18
CA TYR A 225 -15.63 -2.13 8.43
C TYR A 225 -15.25 -0.67 8.22
N ASP A 226 -15.90 0.23 8.97
CA ASP A 226 -15.55 1.63 9.03
C ASP A 226 -14.32 1.89 9.93
N ASP A 227 -13.94 3.16 10.06
CA ASP A 227 -12.86 3.64 10.93
C ASP A 227 -13.11 3.44 12.44
N LYS A 228 -14.35 3.03 12.83
CA LYS A 228 -14.78 2.75 14.20
C LYS A 228 -15.00 1.28 14.49
N ASP A 229 -14.53 0.40 13.62
CA ASP A 229 -14.73 -1.07 13.69
C ASP A 229 -16.21 -1.49 13.59
N GLN A 230 -17.07 -0.67 12.97
CA GLN A 230 -18.45 -1.04 12.73
C GLN A 230 -18.58 -1.73 11.38
N LEU A 231 -19.27 -2.86 11.35
CA LEU A 231 -19.50 -3.63 10.12
C LEU A 231 -20.41 -2.83 9.18
N ILE A 232 -19.90 -2.50 7.99
CA ILE A 232 -20.66 -1.83 6.91
C ILE A 232 -21.36 -2.85 6.03
N SER A 233 -20.64 -3.90 5.64
CA SER A 233 -21.19 -4.95 4.77
C SER A 233 -20.49 -6.28 5.00
N GLU A 234 -21.21 -7.36 4.73
CA GLU A 234 -20.71 -8.73 4.75
C GLU A 234 -21.24 -9.46 3.52
N VAL A 235 -20.33 -10.08 2.78
CA VAL A 235 -20.66 -10.82 1.56
C VAL A 235 -19.96 -12.17 1.60
N THR A 236 -20.68 -13.23 1.27
CA THR A 236 -20.13 -14.57 1.03
C THR A 236 -20.13 -14.82 -0.47
N PRO A 237 -18.96 -14.68 -1.14
CA PRO A 237 -18.90 -14.90 -2.59
C PRO A 237 -19.20 -16.34 -2.96
N ILE A 238 -19.96 -16.51 -4.03
CA ILE A 238 -20.36 -17.82 -4.58
C ILE A 238 -19.73 -17.98 -5.97
N ALA A 239 -19.04 -19.07 -6.19
CA ALA A 239 -18.55 -19.47 -7.50
C ALA A 239 -19.09 -20.86 -7.85
N ASN A 240 -19.60 -21.03 -9.06
CA ASN A 240 -20.18 -22.30 -9.53
C ASN A 240 -21.28 -22.88 -8.61
N GLY A 241 -22.08 -21.99 -7.98
CA GLY A 241 -23.17 -22.41 -7.09
C GLY A 241 -22.77 -22.83 -5.69
N SER A 242 -21.48 -22.70 -5.32
CA SER A 242 -20.95 -23.01 -3.99
C SER A 242 -20.16 -21.84 -3.43
N ALA A 243 -20.21 -21.64 -2.12
CA ALA A 243 -19.36 -20.71 -1.43
C ALA A 243 -17.88 -21.12 -1.58
N LEU A 244 -16.98 -20.13 -1.64
CA LEU A 244 -15.54 -20.40 -1.74
C LEU A 244 -15.01 -20.96 -0.42
N ASP A 245 -14.17 -22.00 -0.51
CA ASP A 245 -13.46 -22.63 0.60
C ASP A 245 -12.03 -22.12 0.79
N TYR A 246 -11.69 -21.01 0.13
CA TYR A 246 -10.40 -20.31 0.22
C TYR A 246 -10.56 -18.80 0.02
N ILE A 247 -9.61 -18.02 0.54
CA ILE A 247 -9.55 -16.57 0.32
C ILE A 247 -8.89 -16.32 -1.04
N PRO A 248 -9.58 -15.69 -2.03
CA PRO A 248 -9.04 -15.42 -3.37
C PRO A 248 -8.08 -14.22 -3.38
N PHE A 249 -7.09 -14.24 -2.50
CA PHE A 249 -6.07 -13.21 -2.37
C PHE A 249 -4.69 -13.80 -2.61
N GLN A 250 -3.96 -13.23 -3.56
CA GLN A 250 -2.61 -13.63 -3.90
C GLN A 250 -1.61 -12.61 -3.41
N PHE A 251 -0.63 -13.07 -2.62
CA PHE A 251 0.54 -12.27 -2.28
C PHE A 251 1.60 -12.38 -3.37
N PHE A 252 2.21 -11.27 -3.70
CA PHE A 252 3.41 -11.17 -4.53
C PHE A 252 4.55 -10.65 -3.66
N GLY A 253 5.69 -11.28 -3.74
CA GLY A 253 6.90 -10.91 -3.01
C GLY A 253 8.13 -10.95 -3.90
N ALA A 254 9.12 -10.12 -3.61
CA ALA A 254 10.35 -10.07 -4.39
C ALA A 254 11.15 -11.39 -4.33
N ASP A 255 11.09 -12.09 -3.20
CA ASP A 255 11.79 -13.37 -3.02
C ASP A 255 10.87 -14.57 -3.31
N ALA A 256 9.61 -14.50 -2.90
CA ALA A 256 8.62 -15.56 -3.10
C ALA A 256 7.19 -15.02 -2.93
N ASN A 257 6.23 -15.63 -3.66
CA ASN A 257 4.82 -15.26 -3.60
C ASN A 257 4.12 -15.88 -2.38
N THR A 258 4.58 -15.52 -1.19
CA THR A 258 4.08 -16.02 0.10
C THR A 258 3.48 -14.90 0.94
N ALA A 259 2.72 -15.27 1.98
CA ALA A 259 2.17 -14.32 2.93
C ALA A 259 3.25 -13.64 3.79
N HIS A 260 4.42 -14.27 3.96
CA HIS A 260 5.51 -13.72 4.74
C HIS A 260 6.17 -12.52 4.05
N TYR A 261 6.65 -11.59 4.85
CA TYR A 261 7.37 -10.42 4.34
C TYR A 261 8.75 -10.82 3.85
N GLY A 262 9.05 -10.46 2.61
CA GLY A 262 10.37 -10.57 2.01
C GLY A 262 11.22 -9.33 2.26
N LYS A 263 12.33 -9.24 1.55
CA LYS A 263 13.19 -8.06 1.56
C LYS A 263 12.54 -6.90 0.80
N VAL A 264 12.94 -5.69 1.16
CA VAL A 264 12.67 -4.47 0.38
C VAL A 264 13.87 -4.27 -0.56
N PRO A 265 13.76 -4.53 -1.87
CA PRO A 265 14.94 -4.65 -2.76
C PRO A 265 15.78 -3.38 -2.88
N LEU A 266 15.14 -2.20 -2.82
CA LEU A 266 15.81 -0.91 -2.94
C LEU A 266 16.23 -0.29 -1.60
N TYR A 267 16.02 -1.00 -0.49
CA TYR A 267 16.48 -0.57 0.85
C TYR A 267 17.96 -1.00 1.11
#